data_dd6e526339ae5c1e092f2facb7803456
#
_entry.id   dd6e526339ae5c1e092f2facb7803456
#
_cell.length_a   1.000
_cell.length_b   1.000
_cell.length_c   1.000
_cell.angle_alpha   90.00
_cell.angle_beta   90.00
_cell.angle_gamma   90.00
#
_symmetry.space_group_name_H-M   'P 1'
#
loop_
_entity.id
_entity.type
_entity.pdbx_description
1 polymer ?
#
loop_
_entity_poly.entity_id
_entity_poly.type
_entity_poly.pdbx_seq_one_letter_code
_entity_poly.pdbx_strand_id
1 'polypeptide(L)'
;MKWLLLLSLVVLSQCRVTKVSLKKGKSLRQNLKEHGLLEDFLKKHRYNPASKYFPSLANEAASEPLTNYMDVDYYGTISIGTPAQDFTVIFDTGSSNLWVPSVYCSSTACTNHNKFNPSDSSTYKATSQSLSIQYGTGSMTGILAYDTVQVGGIVDTNQIFGLSETEPGSTFYYAPFDGILGLAFPSIASSGATPVFDNMMNEGLVSQDLFSVYLSSNGQTGSFVMFGGIDSSYYSGSLNWIPLSSETYWQITMDRYHPPLGPSPSTCYFEKTGKRRCMWEPWEAQLRV
;
A
#
# COMPACT_ATOMS: atom_id res chain seq x y z
N MET A 1 -20.85 55.67 -15.12
CA MET A 1 -19.75 54.98 -14.43
C MET A 1 -20.27 53.60 -13.98
N LYS A 2 -19.90 52.55 -14.69
CA LYS A 2 -20.33 51.18 -14.37
C LYS A 2 -19.26 50.57 -13.50
N TRP A 3 -19.59 50.19 -12.27
CA TRP A 3 -18.75 49.45 -11.37
C TRP A 3 -18.79 47.95 -11.78
N LEU A 4 -17.71 47.48 -12.34
CA LEU A 4 -17.48 46.06 -12.55
C LEU A 4 -17.00 45.45 -11.21
N LEU A 5 -17.88 44.75 -10.52
CA LEU A 5 -17.54 43.86 -9.43
C LEU A 5 -16.87 42.62 -10.04
N LEU A 6 -15.54 42.58 -10.01
CA LEU A 6 -14.76 41.39 -10.19
C LEU A 6 -14.91 40.49 -8.96
N LEU A 7 -15.83 39.55 -9.00
CA LEU A 7 -15.86 38.41 -8.09
C LEU A 7 -14.68 37.50 -8.48
N SER A 8 -13.56 37.69 -7.79
CA SER A 8 -12.48 36.69 -7.79
C SER A 8 -13.01 35.44 -7.09
N LEU A 9 -13.35 34.41 -7.85
CA LEU A 9 -13.54 33.06 -7.34
C LEU A 9 -12.16 32.57 -6.84
N VAL A 10 -11.90 32.83 -5.57
CA VAL A 10 -10.83 32.14 -4.87
C VAL A 10 -11.32 30.71 -4.66
N VAL A 11 -10.89 29.82 -5.53
CA VAL A 11 -10.98 28.38 -5.28
C VAL A 11 -10.06 28.13 -4.11
N LEU A 12 -10.62 28.11 -2.91
CA LEU A 12 -9.93 27.65 -1.71
C LEU A 12 -9.67 26.15 -1.92
N SER A 13 -8.47 25.82 -2.38
CA SER A 13 -7.94 24.47 -2.26
C SER A 13 -7.99 24.10 -0.78
N GLN A 14 -8.98 23.31 -0.41
CA GLN A 14 -9.11 22.83 0.96
C GLN A 14 -8.11 21.69 1.14
N CYS A 15 -6.91 22.03 1.61
CA CYS A 15 -5.99 21.01 2.16
C CYS A 15 -6.75 20.22 3.24
N ARG A 16 -6.86 18.91 3.07
CA ARG A 16 -7.67 18.06 3.95
C ARG A 16 -6.80 17.07 4.71
N VAL A 17 -7.24 16.75 5.90
CA VAL A 17 -6.85 15.53 6.61
C VAL A 17 -7.98 14.53 6.38
N THR A 18 -7.67 13.36 5.87
CA THR A 18 -8.68 12.33 5.60
C THR A 18 -8.29 10.97 6.16
N LYS A 19 -9.27 10.25 6.67
CA LYS A 19 -9.12 8.87 7.17
C LYS A 19 -9.78 7.91 6.19
N VAL A 20 -9.04 6.86 5.82
CA VAL A 20 -9.56 5.72 5.09
C VAL A 20 -9.59 4.53 6.03
N SER A 21 -10.79 4.03 6.34
CA SER A 21 -10.96 2.86 7.20
C SER A 21 -10.39 1.62 6.54
N LEU A 22 -9.59 0.87 7.29
CA LEU A 22 -9.02 -0.39 6.84
C LEU A 22 -9.74 -1.56 7.50
N LYS A 23 -9.95 -2.62 6.73
CA LYS A 23 -10.43 -3.92 7.21
C LYS A 23 -9.27 -4.90 7.20
N LYS A 24 -9.16 -5.68 8.26
CA LYS A 24 -8.26 -6.84 8.28
C LYS A 24 -8.96 -8.00 7.58
N GLY A 25 -8.38 -8.45 6.47
CA GLY A 25 -8.88 -9.59 5.70
C GLY A 25 -8.37 -10.93 6.24
N LYS A 26 -8.87 -12.03 5.66
CA LYS A 26 -8.19 -13.31 5.75
C LYS A 26 -6.91 -13.21 4.94
N SER A 27 -5.78 -13.59 5.56
CA SER A 27 -4.52 -13.59 4.84
C SER A 27 -4.52 -14.59 3.68
N LEU A 28 -3.70 -14.33 2.66
CA LEU A 28 -3.47 -15.28 1.56
C LEU A 28 -3.08 -16.66 2.10
N ARG A 29 -2.24 -16.72 3.15
CA ARG A 29 -1.86 -17.97 3.81
C ARG A 29 -3.06 -18.71 4.39
N GLN A 30 -3.95 -18.00 5.07
CA GLN A 30 -5.16 -18.58 5.65
C GLN A 30 -6.09 -19.10 4.56
N ASN A 31 -6.29 -18.33 3.49
CA ASN A 31 -7.08 -18.74 2.34
C ASN A 31 -6.50 -19.99 1.67
N LEU A 32 -5.20 -20.01 1.38
CA LEU A 32 -4.53 -21.17 0.80
C LEU A 32 -4.60 -22.41 1.70
N LYS A 33 -4.48 -22.22 3.04
CA LYS A 33 -4.62 -23.32 4.01
C LYS A 33 -6.02 -23.90 4.02
N GLU A 34 -7.06 -23.06 4.01
CA GLU A 34 -8.46 -23.48 3.96
C GLU A 34 -8.79 -24.27 2.69
N HIS A 35 -8.11 -23.97 1.57
CA HIS A 35 -8.27 -24.69 0.30
C HIS A 35 -7.29 -25.87 0.11
N GLY A 36 -6.43 -26.16 1.10
CA GLY A 36 -5.45 -27.25 1.01
C GLY A 36 -4.30 -26.99 0.04
N LEU A 37 -4.08 -25.76 -0.39
CA LEU A 37 -3.12 -25.35 -1.43
C LEU A 37 -1.81 -24.78 -0.88
N LEU A 38 -1.74 -24.55 0.44
CA LEU A 38 -0.63 -23.84 1.06
C LEU A 38 0.73 -24.53 0.81
N GLU A 39 0.81 -25.85 0.98
CA GLU A 39 2.08 -26.56 0.82
C GLU A 39 2.59 -26.51 -0.61
N ASP A 40 1.73 -26.69 -1.60
CA ASP A 40 2.09 -26.63 -3.02
C ASP A 40 2.47 -25.21 -3.44
N PHE A 41 1.79 -24.22 -2.88
CA PHE A 41 2.12 -22.81 -3.06
C PHE A 41 3.51 -22.51 -2.51
N LEU A 42 3.84 -22.92 -1.29
CA LEU A 42 5.15 -22.69 -0.67
C LEU A 42 6.28 -23.41 -1.40
N LYS A 43 6.01 -24.61 -1.99
CA LYS A 43 7.00 -25.32 -2.83
C LYS A 43 7.31 -24.56 -4.12
N LYS A 44 6.30 -23.96 -4.75
CA LYS A 44 6.44 -23.21 -6.01
C LYS A 44 7.04 -21.82 -5.81
N HIS A 45 6.72 -21.16 -4.71
CA HIS A 45 7.12 -19.80 -4.39
C HIS A 45 8.11 -19.82 -3.22
N ARG A 46 9.32 -20.30 -3.47
CA ARG A 46 10.42 -20.18 -2.50
C ARG A 46 10.89 -18.72 -2.47
N TYR A 47 10.20 -17.92 -1.71
CA TYR A 47 10.50 -16.51 -1.56
C TYR A 47 11.43 -16.30 -0.36
N ASN A 48 12.57 -15.67 -0.61
CA ASN A 48 13.45 -15.16 0.43
C ASN A 48 13.24 -13.64 0.51
N PRO A 49 12.60 -13.10 1.57
CA PRO A 49 12.41 -11.65 1.72
C PRO A 49 13.71 -10.87 1.66
N ALA A 50 14.81 -11.44 2.15
CA ALA A 50 16.12 -10.81 2.13
C ALA A 50 16.65 -10.59 0.71
N SER A 51 16.24 -11.39 -0.27
CA SER A 51 16.70 -11.23 -1.67
C SER A 51 16.25 -9.93 -2.30
N LYS A 52 15.14 -9.36 -1.85
CA LYS A 52 14.62 -8.06 -2.31
C LYS A 52 15.53 -6.91 -1.87
N TYR A 53 16.10 -7.01 -0.67
CA TYR A 53 16.91 -5.94 -0.05
C TYR A 53 18.41 -6.21 -0.11
N PHE A 54 18.81 -7.48 -0.20
CA PHE A 54 20.19 -7.94 -0.22
C PHE A 54 20.38 -9.00 -1.29
N PRO A 55 20.47 -8.64 -2.57
CA PRO A 55 20.62 -9.60 -3.67
C PRO A 55 21.83 -10.53 -3.52
N SER A 56 22.89 -10.05 -2.87
CA SER A 56 24.09 -10.85 -2.61
C SER A 56 23.89 -11.99 -1.60
N LEU A 57 22.90 -11.90 -0.73
CA LEU A 57 22.56 -12.93 0.28
C LEU A 57 21.52 -13.93 -0.23
N ALA A 58 21.01 -13.74 -1.44
CA ALA A 58 19.99 -14.62 -2.02
C ALA A 58 20.47 -16.08 -2.20
N ASN A 59 21.79 -16.30 -2.27
CA ASN A 59 22.41 -17.62 -2.46
C ASN A 59 22.80 -18.32 -1.14
N GLU A 60 22.78 -17.61 -0.03
CA GLU A 60 23.01 -18.21 1.29
C GLU A 60 21.65 -18.57 1.89
N ALA A 61 21.17 -19.76 1.57
CA ALA A 61 19.93 -20.31 2.09
C ALA A 61 20.07 -20.70 3.57
N ALA A 62 20.01 -19.75 4.46
CA ALA A 62 19.51 -19.99 5.79
C ALA A 62 17.99 -19.98 5.70
N SER A 63 17.35 -21.14 5.59
CA SER A 63 15.90 -21.27 5.62
C SER A 63 15.40 -21.18 7.06
N GLU A 64 15.37 -20.00 7.60
CA GLU A 64 14.42 -19.65 8.64
C GLU A 64 13.14 -19.24 7.92
N PRO A 65 12.02 -19.97 8.04
CA PRO A 65 10.76 -19.52 7.49
C PRO A 65 10.29 -18.31 8.30
N LEU A 66 10.67 -17.10 7.87
CA LEU A 66 9.99 -15.88 8.31
C LEU A 66 8.58 -15.93 7.74
N THR A 67 7.70 -16.57 8.49
CA THR A 67 6.43 -17.11 8.06
C THR A 67 5.29 -16.09 8.13
N ASN A 68 5.57 -14.82 8.40
CA ASN A 68 4.53 -13.81 8.63
C ASN A 68 4.24 -12.90 7.43
N TYR A 69 4.86 -13.11 6.31
CA TYR A 69 4.65 -12.34 5.08
C TYR A 69 3.23 -12.45 4.50
N MET A 70 2.49 -13.49 4.85
CA MET A 70 1.15 -13.75 4.31
C MET A 70 0.01 -13.60 5.34
N ASP A 71 0.28 -13.08 6.54
CA ASP A 71 -0.67 -13.17 7.64
C ASP A 71 -1.40 -11.86 7.97
N VAL A 72 -1.09 -10.73 7.28
CA VAL A 72 -1.70 -9.45 7.62
C VAL A 72 -1.99 -8.60 6.38
N ASP A 73 -3.19 -8.74 5.84
CA ASP A 73 -3.68 -7.89 4.75
C ASP A 73 -4.67 -6.86 5.30
N TYR A 74 -4.31 -5.57 5.19
CA TYR A 74 -5.20 -4.45 5.50
C TYR A 74 -5.60 -3.76 4.21
N TYR A 75 -6.90 -3.74 3.91
CA TYR A 75 -7.43 -3.13 2.71
C TYR A 75 -8.54 -2.13 3.02
N GLY A 76 -8.68 -1.15 2.16
CA GLY A 76 -9.73 -0.15 2.20
C GLY A 76 -10.36 0.05 0.83
N THR A 77 -11.40 0.85 0.77
CA THR A 77 -12.12 1.13 -0.48
C THR A 77 -11.67 2.47 -1.05
N ILE A 78 -11.39 2.48 -2.34
CA ILE A 78 -11.19 3.67 -3.18
C ILE A 78 -12.21 3.64 -4.32
N SER A 79 -12.37 4.77 -5.00
CA SER A 79 -13.21 4.84 -6.20
C SER A 79 -12.42 5.44 -7.36
N ILE A 80 -12.65 4.94 -8.56
CA ILE A 80 -11.99 5.40 -9.80
C ILE A 80 -13.05 5.71 -10.84
N GLY A 81 -12.88 6.85 -11.54
CA GLY A 81 -13.73 7.24 -12.67
C GLY A 81 -14.93 8.11 -12.32
N THR A 82 -15.64 8.53 -13.36
CA THR A 82 -16.86 9.34 -13.29
C THR A 82 -17.94 8.79 -14.25
N PRO A 83 -19.00 8.16 -13.72
CA PRO A 83 -19.30 7.91 -12.30
C PRO A 83 -18.27 6.98 -11.64
N ALA A 84 -18.24 7.01 -10.31
CA ALA A 84 -17.29 6.25 -9.50
C ALA A 84 -17.49 4.73 -9.63
N GLN A 85 -16.40 3.99 -9.81
CA GLN A 85 -16.32 2.54 -9.74
C GLN A 85 -15.49 2.19 -8.51
N ASP A 86 -16.04 1.40 -7.59
CA ASP A 86 -15.42 1.11 -6.29
C ASP A 86 -14.51 -0.12 -6.36
N PHE A 87 -13.37 -0.02 -5.69
CA PHE A 87 -12.36 -1.08 -5.56
C PHE A 87 -11.87 -1.20 -4.13
N THR A 88 -11.70 -2.43 -3.67
CA THR A 88 -10.95 -2.72 -2.47
C THR A 88 -9.47 -2.86 -2.82
N VAL A 89 -8.60 -2.10 -2.14
CA VAL A 89 -7.16 -2.12 -2.40
C VAL A 89 -6.36 -2.27 -1.12
N ILE A 90 -5.21 -2.95 -1.21
CA ILE A 90 -4.20 -2.91 -0.15
C ILE A 90 -3.49 -1.55 -0.21
N PHE A 91 -3.26 -0.93 0.97
CA PHE A 91 -2.38 0.22 1.13
C PHE A 91 -0.98 -0.30 1.42
N ASP A 92 -0.16 -0.38 0.37
CA ASP A 92 1.12 -1.10 0.38
C ASP A 92 2.31 -0.15 0.47
N THR A 93 2.97 -0.08 1.63
CA THR A 93 4.21 0.68 1.82
C THR A 93 5.44 0.05 1.14
N GLY A 94 5.29 -1.11 0.56
CA GLY A 94 6.34 -1.87 -0.12
C GLY A 94 6.31 -1.77 -1.65
N SER A 95 5.37 -1.01 -2.23
CA SER A 95 5.31 -0.72 -3.67
C SER A 95 4.78 0.69 -3.94
N SER A 96 4.85 1.17 -5.20
CA SER A 96 4.59 2.57 -5.53
C SER A 96 3.50 2.78 -6.58
N ASN A 97 2.99 1.74 -7.21
CA ASN A 97 1.97 1.87 -8.23
C ASN A 97 0.56 1.66 -7.66
N LEU A 98 -0.42 2.42 -8.15
CA LEU A 98 -1.83 2.08 -8.05
C LEU A 98 -2.20 1.23 -9.26
N TRP A 99 -2.90 0.11 -9.04
CA TRP A 99 -3.51 -0.65 -10.12
C TRP A 99 -4.75 -1.41 -9.63
N VAL A 100 -5.67 -1.69 -10.55
CA VAL A 100 -6.89 -2.48 -10.36
C VAL A 100 -7.12 -3.38 -11.57
N PRO A 101 -7.89 -4.49 -11.43
CA PRO A 101 -8.30 -5.30 -12.57
C PRO A 101 -9.13 -4.49 -13.56
N SER A 102 -9.02 -4.79 -14.85
CA SER A 102 -9.83 -4.18 -15.90
C SER A 102 -10.72 -5.19 -16.60
N VAL A 103 -11.70 -4.71 -17.33
CA VAL A 103 -12.54 -5.55 -18.20
C VAL A 103 -11.73 -6.28 -19.28
N TYR A 104 -10.50 -5.84 -19.53
CA TYR A 104 -9.57 -6.49 -20.47
C TYR A 104 -8.85 -7.69 -19.85
N CYS A 105 -8.92 -7.88 -18.52
CA CYS A 105 -8.26 -8.98 -17.85
C CYS A 105 -8.99 -10.31 -18.10
N SER A 106 -8.25 -11.24 -18.70
CA SER A 106 -8.72 -12.60 -18.99
C SER A 106 -8.24 -13.66 -18.00
N SER A 107 -7.39 -13.29 -17.03
CA SER A 107 -6.88 -14.22 -16.01
C SER A 107 -7.98 -14.68 -15.07
N THR A 108 -7.84 -15.93 -14.57
CA THR A 108 -8.77 -16.47 -13.56
C THR A 108 -8.86 -15.59 -12.31
N ALA A 109 -7.76 -14.98 -11.91
CA ALA A 109 -7.72 -14.04 -10.78
C ALA A 109 -8.71 -12.87 -10.94
N CYS A 110 -8.95 -12.40 -12.16
CA CYS A 110 -9.86 -11.29 -12.43
C CYS A 110 -11.34 -11.70 -12.46
N THR A 111 -11.67 -12.99 -12.33
CA THR A 111 -13.07 -13.46 -12.46
C THR A 111 -13.91 -13.24 -11.21
N ASN A 112 -13.26 -13.11 -10.06
CA ASN A 112 -13.89 -12.94 -8.74
C ASN A 112 -13.61 -11.59 -8.09
N HIS A 113 -13.06 -10.63 -8.86
CA HIS A 113 -12.77 -9.28 -8.42
C HIS A 113 -13.53 -8.24 -9.26
N ASN A 114 -13.70 -7.04 -8.70
CA ASN A 114 -14.25 -5.90 -9.44
C ASN A 114 -13.29 -5.50 -10.55
N LYS A 115 -13.82 -5.17 -11.73
CA LYS A 115 -13.04 -4.76 -12.89
C LYS A 115 -13.42 -3.37 -13.34
N PHE A 116 -12.43 -2.51 -13.53
CA PHE A 116 -12.63 -1.18 -14.08
C PHE A 116 -13.05 -1.27 -15.54
N ASN A 117 -14.13 -0.59 -15.89
CA ASN A 117 -14.55 -0.41 -17.26
C ASN A 117 -14.28 1.02 -17.72
N PRO A 118 -13.27 1.24 -18.58
CA PRO A 118 -12.97 2.57 -19.10
C PRO A 118 -14.14 3.23 -19.87
N SER A 119 -14.98 2.44 -20.50
CA SER A 119 -16.14 2.94 -21.26
C SER A 119 -17.20 3.57 -20.37
N ASP A 120 -17.21 3.27 -19.09
CA ASP A 120 -18.16 3.80 -18.12
C ASP A 120 -17.64 5.05 -17.41
N SER A 121 -16.42 5.55 -17.74
CA SER A 121 -15.86 6.75 -17.14
C SER A 121 -15.68 7.87 -18.14
N SER A 122 -16.35 8.99 -17.88
CA SER A 122 -16.23 10.21 -18.71
C SER A 122 -14.91 10.97 -18.49
N THR A 123 -14.18 10.68 -17.43
CA THR A 123 -12.89 11.31 -17.09
C THR A 123 -11.68 10.46 -17.45
N TYR A 124 -11.91 9.25 -17.99
CA TYR A 124 -10.86 8.33 -18.41
C TYR A 124 -10.02 8.89 -19.56
N LYS A 125 -8.71 8.73 -19.45
CA LYS A 125 -7.75 9.10 -20.50
C LYS A 125 -6.80 7.93 -20.74
N ALA A 126 -6.90 7.32 -21.91
CA ALA A 126 -6.00 6.23 -22.31
C ALA A 126 -4.57 6.73 -22.48
N THR A 127 -3.61 5.83 -22.23
CA THR A 127 -2.21 5.99 -22.63
C THR A 127 -1.77 4.83 -23.51
N SER A 128 -0.58 4.93 -24.11
CA SER A 128 0.07 3.83 -24.84
C SER A 128 1.14 3.11 -24.00
N GLN A 129 1.22 3.43 -22.71
CA GLN A 129 2.26 2.90 -21.84
C GLN A 129 1.85 1.55 -21.25
N SER A 130 2.72 0.57 -21.41
CA SER A 130 2.56 -0.74 -20.75
C SER A 130 3.03 -0.69 -19.30
N LEU A 131 2.45 -1.55 -18.48
CA LEU A 131 2.82 -1.75 -17.09
C LEU A 131 3.11 -3.23 -16.85
N SER A 132 4.20 -3.50 -16.14
CA SER A 132 4.53 -4.84 -15.65
C SER A 132 5.11 -4.73 -14.26
N ILE A 133 4.52 -5.42 -13.30
CA ILE A 133 4.95 -5.41 -11.90
C ILE A 133 5.13 -6.84 -11.42
N GLN A 134 6.29 -7.08 -10.78
CA GLN A 134 6.59 -8.33 -10.11
C GLN A 134 6.59 -8.12 -8.60
N TYR A 135 5.70 -8.79 -7.91
CA TYR A 135 5.68 -8.90 -6.45
C TYR A 135 6.41 -10.17 -6.00
N GLY A 136 6.58 -10.33 -4.69
CA GLY A 136 7.24 -11.53 -4.15
C GLY A 136 6.57 -12.85 -4.54
N THR A 137 5.24 -12.86 -4.63
CA THR A 137 4.46 -14.09 -4.89
C THR A 137 3.53 -14.01 -6.09
N GLY A 138 3.37 -12.84 -6.69
CA GLY A 138 2.49 -12.62 -7.83
C GLY A 138 3.04 -11.60 -8.80
N SER A 139 2.43 -11.49 -9.95
CA SER A 139 2.75 -10.48 -10.96
C SER A 139 1.49 -10.01 -11.67
N MET A 140 1.57 -8.84 -12.26
CA MET A 140 0.55 -8.34 -13.16
C MET A 140 1.17 -7.70 -14.39
N THR A 141 0.49 -7.75 -15.51
CA THR A 141 0.78 -6.93 -16.69
C THR A 141 -0.48 -6.22 -17.15
N GLY A 142 -0.32 -5.06 -17.78
CA GLY A 142 -1.43 -4.26 -18.28
C GLY A 142 -0.97 -2.96 -18.89
N ILE A 143 -1.84 -1.97 -18.84
CA ILE A 143 -1.63 -0.63 -19.39
C ILE A 143 -1.80 0.43 -18.32
N LEU A 144 -1.15 1.57 -18.51
CA LEU A 144 -1.36 2.77 -17.69
C LEU A 144 -2.45 3.65 -18.30
N ALA A 145 -3.21 4.30 -17.44
CA ALA A 145 -4.22 5.28 -17.82
C ALA A 145 -4.30 6.39 -16.77
N TYR A 146 -5.00 7.47 -17.07
CA TYR A 146 -5.35 8.50 -16.11
C TYR A 146 -6.86 8.52 -15.89
N ASP A 147 -7.26 8.75 -14.66
CA ASP A 147 -8.65 9.03 -14.32
C ASP A 147 -8.72 9.78 -12.98
N THR A 148 -9.92 10.15 -12.57
CA THR A 148 -10.20 10.66 -11.23
C THR A 148 -10.17 9.52 -10.24
N VAL A 149 -9.35 9.64 -9.20
CA VAL A 149 -9.25 8.67 -8.10
C VAL A 149 -9.69 9.34 -6.82
N GLN A 150 -10.61 8.71 -6.10
CA GLN A 150 -11.06 9.17 -4.80
C GLN A 150 -10.58 8.22 -3.70
N VAL A 151 -9.85 8.78 -2.74
CA VAL A 151 -9.34 8.08 -1.57
C VAL A 151 -9.91 8.75 -0.31
N GLY A 152 -10.89 8.12 0.30
CA GLY A 152 -11.65 8.75 1.37
C GLY A 152 -12.35 10.02 0.90
N GLY A 153 -12.03 11.17 1.50
CA GLY A 153 -12.57 12.48 1.08
C GLY A 153 -11.68 13.26 0.10
N ILE A 154 -10.52 12.73 -0.31
CA ILE A 154 -9.60 13.35 -1.26
C ILE A 154 -9.98 12.91 -2.66
N VAL A 155 -10.08 13.87 -3.58
CA VAL A 155 -10.34 13.65 -5.01
C VAL A 155 -9.13 14.12 -5.79
N ASP A 156 -8.42 13.19 -6.38
CA ASP A 156 -7.30 13.40 -7.29
C ASP A 156 -7.84 13.27 -8.73
N THR A 157 -7.82 14.36 -9.48
CA THR A 157 -8.53 14.42 -10.76
C THR A 157 -7.74 13.90 -11.95
N ASN A 158 -6.48 13.62 -11.79
CA ASN A 158 -5.59 13.18 -12.88
C ASN A 158 -4.54 12.17 -12.39
N GLN A 159 -4.98 11.18 -11.62
CA GLN A 159 -4.11 10.12 -11.15
C GLN A 159 -3.80 9.11 -12.25
N ILE A 160 -2.52 8.81 -12.43
CA ILE A 160 -2.06 7.71 -13.27
C ILE A 160 -2.21 6.39 -12.50
N PHE A 161 -2.77 5.37 -13.14
CA PHE A 161 -2.94 4.05 -12.52
C PHE A 161 -2.86 2.93 -13.56
N GLY A 162 -2.64 1.71 -13.08
CA GLY A 162 -2.58 0.51 -13.90
C GLY A 162 -3.93 -0.16 -14.04
N LEU A 163 -4.21 -0.62 -15.24
CA LEU A 163 -5.32 -1.49 -15.60
C LEU A 163 -4.75 -2.86 -15.92
N SER A 164 -4.99 -3.86 -15.07
CA SER A 164 -4.44 -5.19 -15.35
C SER A 164 -5.15 -5.84 -16.54
N GLU A 165 -4.36 -6.50 -17.36
CA GLU A 165 -4.78 -7.38 -18.46
C GLU A 165 -4.48 -8.83 -18.15
N THR A 166 -3.43 -9.07 -17.35
CA THR A 166 -3.09 -10.40 -16.84
C THR A 166 -2.66 -10.37 -15.38
N GLU A 167 -3.10 -11.35 -14.63
CA GLU A 167 -2.72 -11.65 -13.25
C GLU A 167 -2.48 -13.16 -13.14
N PRO A 168 -1.29 -13.64 -13.51
CA PRO A 168 -1.02 -15.07 -13.60
C PRO A 168 -0.90 -15.71 -12.20
N GLY A 169 -1.26 -16.98 -12.13
CA GLY A 169 -1.16 -17.78 -10.92
C GLY A 169 -2.36 -17.64 -9.98
N SER A 170 -2.18 -18.05 -8.73
CA SER A 170 -3.24 -18.13 -7.74
C SER A 170 -3.17 -17.04 -6.67
N THR A 171 -2.11 -16.23 -6.66
CA THR A 171 -1.88 -15.23 -5.60
C THR A 171 -3.05 -14.25 -5.49
N PHE A 172 -3.38 -13.58 -6.61
CA PHE A 172 -4.46 -12.61 -6.64
C PHE A 172 -5.85 -13.27 -6.66
N TYR A 173 -5.98 -14.50 -7.17
CA TYR A 173 -7.26 -15.21 -7.13
C TYR A 173 -7.80 -15.40 -5.70
N TYR A 174 -6.92 -15.67 -4.74
CA TYR A 174 -7.30 -15.86 -3.33
C TYR A 174 -7.16 -14.59 -2.48
N ALA A 175 -6.82 -13.47 -3.09
CA ALA A 175 -6.74 -12.18 -2.40
C ALA A 175 -8.14 -11.68 -2.02
N PRO A 176 -8.32 -11.07 -0.83
CA PRO A 176 -9.59 -10.48 -0.42
C PRO A 176 -9.77 -9.03 -0.93
N PHE A 177 -8.93 -8.58 -1.86
CA PHE A 177 -8.87 -7.22 -2.42
C PHE A 177 -8.74 -7.28 -3.93
N ASP A 178 -9.20 -6.23 -4.60
CA ASP A 178 -9.19 -6.13 -6.07
C ASP A 178 -7.82 -5.73 -6.61
N GLY A 179 -7.15 -4.77 -5.96
CA GLY A 179 -5.90 -4.19 -6.45
C GLY A 179 -4.98 -3.70 -5.35
N ILE A 180 -3.95 -2.96 -5.74
CA ILE A 180 -2.92 -2.45 -4.82
C ILE A 180 -2.77 -0.94 -5.01
N LEU A 181 -2.75 -0.18 -3.90
CA LEU A 181 -2.36 1.22 -3.83
C LEU A 181 -0.99 1.31 -3.15
N GLY A 182 0.04 1.52 -3.96
CA GLY A 182 1.40 1.68 -3.48
C GLY A 182 1.63 3.02 -2.78
N LEU A 183 2.28 2.99 -1.63
CA LEU A 183 2.62 4.16 -0.80
C LEU A 183 4.12 4.41 -0.69
N ALA A 184 4.96 3.62 -1.39
CA ALA A 184 6.40 3.83 -1.45
C ALA A 184 6.78 4.92 -2.47
N PHE A 185 8.06 5.23 -2.57
CA PHE A 185 8.58 6.39 -3.30
C PHE A 185 8.52 6.22 -4.82
N PRO A 186 8.49 7.35 -5.58
CA PRO A 186 8.47 7.35 -7.05
C PRO A 186 9.66 6.61 -7.69
N SER A 187 10.80 6.57 -6.99
CA SER A 187 12.04 5.95 -7.49
C SER A 187 11.92 4.46 -7.80
N ILE A 188 10.93 3.77 -7.20
CA ILE A 188 10.65 2.35 -7.45
C ILE A 188 9.31 2.11 -8.16
N ALA A 189 8.66 3.17 -8.65
CA ALA A 189 7.44 3.04 -9.44
C ALA A 189 7.74 2.46 -10.82
N SER A 190 7.02 1.40 -11.19
CA SER A 190 7.10 0.82 -12.53
C SER A 190 6.56 1.80 -13.57
N SER A 191 7.22 1.83 -14.75
CA SER A 191 6.88 2.71 -15.89
C SER A 191 6.85 4.21 -15.56
N GLY A 192 7.53 4.65 -14.48
CA GLY A 192 7.59 6.06 -14.09
C GLY A 192 6.25 6.66 -13.66
N ALA A 193 5.28 5.83 -13.26
CA ALA A 193 3.99 6.31 -12.79
C ALA A 193 4.13 7.06 -11.46
N THR A 194 3.47 8.23 -11.35
CA THR A 194 3.44 9.00 -10.09
C THR A 194 2.57 8.27 -9.07
N PRO A 195 3.11 7.94 -7.86
CA PRO A 195 2.31 7.34 -6.80
C PRO A 195 1.18 8.27 -6.33
N VAL A 196 0.10 7.68 -5.80
CA VAL A 196 -1.09 8.42 -5.37
C VAL A 196 -0.77 9.48 -4.33
N PHE A 197 0.03 9.16 -3.32
CA PHE A 197 0.37 10.11 -2.27
C PHE A 197 1.24 11.26 -2.78
N ASP A 198 2.19 10.99 -3.67
CA ASP A 198 2.99 12.03 -4.32
C ASP A 198 2.13 12.97 -5.16
N ASN A 199 1.14 12.45 -5.87
CA ASN A 199 0.21 13.28 -6.63
C ASN A 199 -0.68 14.12 -5.72
N MET A 200 -1.18 13.55 -4.61
CA MET A 200 -1.92 14.31 -3.58
C MET A 200 -1.10 15.49 -3.02
N MET A 201 0.19 15.31 -2.77
CA MET A 201 1.09 16.39 -2.33
C MET A 201 1.29 17.42 -3.43
N ASN A 202 1.59 16.98 -4.66
CA ASN A 202 1.82 17.86 -5.80
C ASN A 202 0.60 18.74 -6.13
N GLU A 203 -0.60 18.20 -5.98
CA GLU A 203 -1.86 18.93 -6.20
C GLU A 203 -2.32 19.73 -4.98
N GLY A 204 -1.59 19.67 -3.84
CA GLY A 204 -1.95 20.38 -2.60
C GLY A 204 -3.25 19.88 -1.99
N LEU A 205 -3.55 18.60 -2.11
CA LEU A 205 -4.79 17.99 -1.61
C LEU A 205 -4.70 17.57 -0.14
N VAL A 206 -3.50 17.52 0.42
CA VAL A 206 -3.22 17.15 1.81
C VAL A 206 -2.71 18.33 2.62
N SER A 207 -3.07 18.39 3.89
CA SER A 207 -2.68 19.51 4.78
C SER A 207 -1.21 19.47 5.17
N GLN A 208 -0.64 18.29 5.25
CA GLN A 208 0.78 18.04 5.55
C GLN A 208 1.28 16.91 4.64
N ASP A 209 2.55 16.97 4.26
CA ASP A 209 3.19 15.99 3.39
C ASP A 209 3.58 14.73 4.18
N LEU A 210 2.59 14.10 4.78
CA LEU A 210 2.71 12.86 5.54
C LEU A 210 1.43 12.02 5.47
N PHE A 211 1.59 10.74 5.65
CA PHE A 211 0.48 9.86 6.01
C PHE A 211 0.81 9.10 7.28
N SER A 212 -0.21 8.66 8.01
CA SER A 212 -0.07 7.85 9.21
C SER A 212 -0.94 6.61 9.13
N VAL A 213 -0.48 5.52 9.75
CA VAL A 213 -1.19 4.25 9.79
C VAL A 213 -1.45 3.86 11.24
N TYR A 214 -2.69 3.56 11.56
CA TYR A 214 -3.07 2.97 12.83
C TYR A 214 -3.65 1.58 12.60
N LEU A 215 -3.06 0.58 13.23
CA LEU A 215 -3.52 -0.80 13.20
C LEU A 215 -4.09 -1.16 14.57
N SER A 216 -5.38 -1.45 14.62
CA SER A 216 -6.09 -1.78 15.85
C SER A 216 -5.75 -3.20 16.31
N SER A 217 -5.49 -3.36 17.59
CA SER A 217 -5.38 -4.69 18.22
C SER A 217 -6.72 -5.41 18.33
N ASN A 218 -7.82 -4.69 18.13
CA ASN A 218 -9.19 -5.19 18.37
C ASN A 218 -9.77 -5.94 17.15
N GLY A 219 -8.98 -6.78 16.50
CA GLY A 219 -9.46 -7.65 15.43
C GLY A 219 -9.66 -6.93 14.08
N GLN A 220 -10.88 -6.99 13.52
CA GLN A 220 -11.14 -6.58 12.12
C GLN A 220 -11.51 -5.12 11.93
N THR A 221 -11.68 -4.34 13.02
CA THR A 221 -12.21 -2.97 12.93
C THR A 221 -11.33 -1.96 13.66
N GLY A 222 -11.42 -0.70 13.25
CA GLY A 222 -10.75 0.42 13.89
C GLY A 222 -9.39 0.80 13.29
N SER A 223 -8.83 -0.01 12.39
CA SER A 223 -7.61 0.32 11.64
C SER A 223 -7.89 1.34 10.55
N PHE A 224 -6.92 2.21 10.27
CA PHE A 224 -7.02 3.21 9.20
C PHE A 224 -5.66 3.66 8.70
N VAL A 225 -5.64 4.20 7.48
CA VAL A 225 -4.61 5.09 6.98
C VAL A 225 -5.16 6.52 6.97
N MET A 226 -4.35 7.49 7.39
CA MET A 226 -4.71 8.91 7.39
C MET A 226 -3.73 9.66 6.52
N PHE A 227 -4.22 10.44 5.58
CA PHE A 227 -3.44 11.30 4.71
C PHE A 227 -3.51 12.75 5.21
N GLY A 228 -2.36 13.42 5.24
CA GLY A 228 -2.25 14.83 5.58
C GLY A 228 -2.25 15.15 7.08
N GLY A 229 -2.16 14.14 7.96
CA GLY A 229 -2.16 14.37 9.39
C GLY A 229 -1.92 13.15 10.26
N ILE A 230 -1.80 13.39 11.57
CA ILE A 230 -1.65 12.38 12.61
C ILE A 230 -2.65 12.69 13.72
N ASP A 231 -3.42 11.71 14.17
CA ASP A 231 -4.38 11.86 15.25
C ASP A 231 -3.76 11.44 16.58
N SER A 232 -3.52 12.42 17.46
CA SER A 232 -2.87 12.21 18.75
C SER A 232 -3.68 11.35 19.72
N SER A 233 -4.96 11.11 19.47
CA SER A 233 -5.77 10.22 20.30
C SER A 233 -5.42 8.74 20.17
N TYR A 234 -4.62 8.37 19.16
CA TYR A 234 -4.22 6.98 18.88
C TYR A 234 -2.81 6.61 19.36
N TYR A 235 -2.10 7.51 20.02
CA TYR A 235 -0.80 7.21 20.60
C TYR A 235 -0.58 7.97 21.91
N SER A 236 0.40 7.54 22.71
CA SER A 236 0.81 8.22 23.93
C SER A 236 2.29 8.61 23.88
N GLY A 237 2.66 9.68 24.58
CA GLY A 237 4.03 10.20 24.57
C GLY A 237 4.33 11.03 23.32
N SER A 238 5.60 11.05 22.92
CA SER A 238 6.10 11.82 21.76
C SER A 238 6.43 10.90 20.59
N LEU A 239 6.14 11.37 19.37
CA LEU A 239 6.58 10.70 18.15
C LEU A 239 8.10 10.83 17.97
N ASN A 240 8.75 9.74 17.61
CA ASN A 240 10.16 9.72 17.28
C ASN A 240 10.32 9.59 15.77
N TRP A 241 10.93 10.61 15.15
CA TRP A 241 11.20 10.63 13.73
C TRP A 241 12.57 10.02 13.44
N ILE A 242 12.61 9.04 12.55
CA ILE A 242 13.84 8.33 12.17
C ILE A 242 14.10 8.61 10.69
N PRO A 243 15.30 9.13 10.34
CA PRO A 243 15.64 9.37 8.94
C PRO A 243 15.62 8.08 8.13
N LEU A 244 15.09 8.16 6.91
CA LEU A 244 15.15 7.06 5.96
C LEU A 244 16.59 6.83 5.50
N SER A 245 16.95 5.57 5.24
CA SER A 245 18.25 5.23 4.65
C SER A 245 18.29 5.45 3.14
N SER A 246 17.12 5.43 2.48
CA SER A 246 16.95 5.71 1.05
C SER A 246 15.47 6.00 0.78
N GLU A 247 15.17 6.91 -0.13
CA GLU A 247 13.82 7.22 -0.62
C GLU A 247 13.41 6.25 -1.74
N THR A 248 13.29 4.98 -1.36
CA THR A 248 12.81 3.87 -2.20
C THR A 248 11.61 3.21 -1.53
N TYR A 249 11.88 2.42 -0.52
CA TYR A 249 10.92 1.94 0.47
C TYR A 249 10.97 2.83 1.71
N TRP A 250 9.98 2.72 2.59
CA TRP A 250 10.02 3.32 3.93
C TRP A 250 10.98 2.53 4.80
N GLN A 251 12.28 2.61 4.50
CA GLN A 251 13.33 1.83 5.12
C GLN A 251 14.24 2.67 6.02
N ILE A 252 14.62 2.11 7.15
CA ILE A 252 15.57 2.70 8.08
C ILE A 252 16.76 1.77 8.29
N THR A 253 17.90 2.31 8.71
CA THR A 253 19.07 1.49 9.06
C THR A 253 18.89 0.91 10.47
N MET A 254 19.10 -0.40 10.61
CA MET A 254 19.14 -1.10 11.88
C MET A 254 20.59 -1.53 12.15
N ASP A 255 21.22 -1.02 13.22
CA ASP A 255 22.61 -1.36 13.54
C ASP A 255 22.74 -2.74 14.20
N ARG A 256 21.82 -3.08 15.10
CA ARG A 256 21.82 -4.35 15.83
C ARG A 256 20.42 -4.76 16.25
N TYR A 257 20.19 -6.06 16.25
CA TYR A 257 19.09 -6.71 16.93
C TYR A 257 19.61 -7.39 18.19
N HIS A 258 19.09 -7.04 19.37
CA HIS A 258 19.35 -7.73 20.61
C HIS A 258 18.09 -8.49 21.01
N PRO A 259 18.03 -9.81 20.82
CA PRO A 259 16.92 -10.59 21.36
C PRO A 259 16.91 -10.46 22.88
N PRO A 260 15.77 -10.41 23.54
CA PRO A 260 15.69 -10.39 24.98
C PRO A 260 16.26 -11.69 25.58
N LEU A 261 17.02 -11.55 26.65
CA LEU A 261 17.47 -12.67 27.44
C LEU A 261 16.33 -13.11 28.38
N GLY A 262 15.49 -14.08 27.94
CA GLY A 262 14.45 -14.67 28.79
C GLY A 262 13.08 -14.83 28.10
N PRO A 263 12.11 -15.50 28.77
CA PRO A 263 10.78 -15.81 28.20
C PRO A 263 9.78 -14.65 28.29
N SER A 264 10.24 -13.39 28.14
CA SER A 264 9.38 -12.19 28.19
C SER A 264 9.23 -11.56 26.83
N PRO A 265 8.08 -10.96 26.49
CA PRO A 265 7.85 -10.34 25.19
C PRO A 265 8.89 -9.27 24.86
N SER A 266 9.37 -9.29 23.65
CA SER A 266 10.51 -8.50 23.18
C SER A 266 10.04 -7.14 22.68
N THR A 267 10.48 -6.06 23.31
CA THR A 267 10.23 -4.69 22.87
C THR A 267 11.49 -4.09 22.25
N CYS A 268 11.42 -3.56 21.04
CA CYS A 268 12.53 -2.87 20.39
C CYS A 268 12.46 -1.36 20.65
N TYR A 269 13.53 -0.78 21.21
CA TYR A 269 13.69 0.66 21.40
C TYR A 269 14.80 1.16 20.49
N PHE A 270 14.58 2.32 19.86
CA PHE A 270 15.60 3.05 19.13
C PHE A 270 16.07 4.24 19.98
N GLU A 271 17.30 4.21 20.45
CA GLU A 271 17.88 5.32 21.20
C GLU A 271 18.73 6.22 20.31
N LYS A 272 18.65 7.53 20.52
CA LYS A 272 19.36 8.58 19.77
C LYS A 272 20.89 8.51 19.87
N THR A 273 21.43 7.70 20.78
CA THR A 273 22.86 7.57 21.07
C THR A 273 23.56 6.42 20.35
N GLY A 274 22.94 5.83 19.32
CA GLY A 274 23.50 4.70 18.58
C GLY A 274 23.36 3.34 19.28
N LYS A 275 22.72 3.29 20.44
CA LYS A 275 22.33 2.03 21.12
C LYS A 275 20.82 1.84 20.99
N ARG A 276 20.41 0.79 20.31
CA ARG A 276 19.01 0.50 19.99
C ARG A 276 18.57 -0.76 20.69
N ARG A 277 17.41 -0.72 21.31
CA ARG A 277 16.77 -1.87 21.96
C ARG A 277 15.41 -2.10 21.31
N CYS A 278 15.17 -3.33 20.87
CA CYS A 278 13.88 -3.73 20.31
C CYS A 278 13.09 -4.55 21.33
N MET A 279 11.85 -4.19 21.58
CA MET A 279 10.86 -5.04 22.26
C MET A 279 9.91 -5.61 21.20
N TRP A 280 9.81 -6.91 21.12
CA TRP A 280 8.86 -7.63 20.28
C TRP A 280 7.73 -8.16 21.15
N GLU A 281 6.53 -7.71 20.92
CA GLU A 281 5.36 -8.43 21.41
C GLU A 281 4.88 -9.38 20.30
N PRO A 282 4.57 -10.65 20.61
CA PRO A 282 4.29 -11.67 19.59
C PRO A 282 3.01 -11.41 18.76
N TRP A 283 2.28 -10.33 19.03
CA TRP A 283 0.97 -10.04 18.43
C TRP A 283 0.89 -8.72 17.69
N GLU A 284 1.87 -7.86 17.81
CA GLU A 284 1.80 -6.48 17.29
C GLU A 284 3.14 -6.07 16.69
N ALA A 285 3.42 -6.53 15.47
CA ALA A 285 4.40 -5.85 14.62
C ALA A 285 3.76 -4.54 14.12
N GLN A 286 3.68 -3.54 14.98
CA GLN A 286 3.37 -2.19 14.54
C GLN A 286 4.64 -1.55 13.98
N LEU A 287 4.78 -1.53 12.68
CA LEU A 287 5.72 -0.62 12.03
C LEU A 287 5.15 0.78 12.21
N ARG A 288 5.62 1.49 13.24
CA ARG A 288 5.38 2.93 13.39
C ARG A 288 6.50 3.64 12.64
N VAL A 289 6.20 4.11 11.45
CA VAL A 289 7.02 5.05 10.70
C VAL A 289 6.63 6.47 11.10
#